data_52de26b357257291c90dcb634c6a11c9
#
_entry.id   52de26b357257291c90dcb634c6a11c9
#
_cell.length_a   1.000
_cell.length_b   1.000
_cell.length_c   1.000
_cell.angle_alpha   90.00
_cell.angle_beta   90.00
_cell.angle_gamma   90.00
#
_symmetry.space_group_name_H-M   'P 1'
#
loop_
_entity.id
_entity.type
_entity.pdbx_description
1 polymer ?
#
loop_
_entity_poly.entity_id
_entity_poly.type
_entity_poly.pdbx_seq_one_letter_code
_entity_poly.pdbx_strand_id
1 'polypeptide(L)'
;MNVLAYDLYPNDPGRAIVEYVTLDELYPRADIITLHCNLTPENTGMINKDSIAKMKDGVILINNARGQLIDEQDVADALNCGKMAVAGLDVVYTEPIRADNPLLKAKNCIITPHISWAPKESRQRIMDTSAARCISTAMFSLLCPNPRSKLWQKCSRRSTRRRAKKRPARRRKPWSPSCAP
;
A
#
# COMPACT_ATOMS: atom_id res chain seq x y z
N MET A 1 -16.89 9.62 5.34
CA MET A 1 -16.57 8.32 4.74
C MET A 1 -16.51 7.31 5.86
N ASN A 2 -17.20 6.17 5.75
CA ASN A 2 -17.08 5.07 6.71
C ASN A 2 -15.93 4.17 6.25
N VAL A 3 -15.00 3.84 7.16
CA VAL A 3 -13.86 3.01 6.84
C VAL A 3 -14.01 1.67 7.55
N LEU A 4 -14.09 0.60 6.76
CA LEU A 4 -14.06 -0.78 7.21
C LEU A 4 -12.65 -1.34 7.00
N ALA A 5 -12.18 -2.17 7.89
CA ALA A 5 -10.90 -2.85 7.74
C ALA A 5 -11.00 -4.34 8.08
N TYR A 6 -10.26 -5.15 7.34
CA TYR A 6 -9.96 -6.53 7.69
C TYR A 6 -8.46 -6.67 7.92
N ASP A 7 -8.08 -7.21 9.04
CA ASP A 7 -6.70 -7.53 9.40
C ASP A 7 -6.68 -8.76 10.31
N LEU A 8 -5.70 -9.63 10.14
CA LEU A 8 -5.50 -10.80 11.01
C LEU A 8 -5.06 -10.39 12.42
N TYR A 9 -4.47 -9.20 12.56
CA TYR A 9 -3.92 -8.67 13.81
C TYR A 9 -4.43 -7.26 14.08
N PRO A 10 -5.74 -7.09 14.38
CA PRO A 10 -6.30 -5.79 14.71
C PRO A 10 -5.59 -5.16 15.91
N ASN A 11 -5.33 -3.85 15.85
CA ASN A 11 -4.66 -3.13 16.92
C ASN A 11 -5.53 -1.98 17.48
N ASP A 12 -5.26 -1.57 18.73
CA ASP A 12 -6.06 -0.55 19.40
C ASP A 12 -6.04 0.82 18.70
N PRO A 13 -4.89 1.33 18.21
CA PRO A 13 -4.89 2.57 17.42
C PRO A 13 -5.77 2.49 16.17
N GLY A 14 -5.82 1.33 15.50
CA GLY A 14 -6.70 1.11 14.36
C GLY A 14 -8.17 1.13 14.75
N ARG A 15 -8.54 0.48 15.86
CA ARG A 15 -9.93 0.45 16.35
C ARG A 15 -10.51 1.83 16.66
N ALA A 16 -9.65 2.81 16.91
CA ALA A 16 -10.10 4.19 17.16
C ALA A 16 -10.52 4.94 15.87
N ILE A 17 -10.13 4.44 14.69
CA ILE A 17 -10.34 5.14 13.41
C ILE A 17 -11.05 4.32 12.35
N VAL A 18 -11.13 2.99 12.50
CA VAL A 18 -11.81 2.09 11.56
C VAL A 18 -12.65 1.04 12.29
N GLU A 19 -13.70 0.56 11.63
CA GLU A 19 -14.45 -0.61 12.06
C GLU A 19 -13.79 -1.87 11.50
N TYR A 20 -13.26 -2.74 12.38
CA TYR A 20 -12.75 -4.04 11.95
C TYR A 20 -13.90 -5.02 11.77
N VAL A 21 -13.93 -5.66 10.61
CA VAL A 21 -14.97 -6.61 10.19
C VAL A 21 -14.34 -7.85 9.56
N THR A 22 -15.12 -8.90 9.40
CA THR A 22 -14.73 -10.09 8.61
C THR A 22 -14.77 -9.78 7.11
N LEU A 23 -14.13 -10.61 6.26
CA LEU A 23 -14.21 -10.46 4.81
C LEU A 23 -15.65 -10.63 4.30
N ASP A 24 -16.41 -11.53 4.89
CA ASP A 24 -17.82 -11.75 4.51
C ASP A 24 -18.72 -10.56 4.83
N GLU A 25 -18.37 -9.76 5.84
CA GLU A 25 -19.05 -8.50 6.16
C GLU A 25 -18.53 -7.34 5.31
N LEU A 26 -17.24 -7.35 4.95
CA LEU A 26 -16.61 -6.28 4.18
C LEU A 26 -17.14 -6.24 2.74
N TYR A 27 -17.16 -7.39 2.06
CA TYR A 27 -17.53 -7.47 0.65
C TYR A 27 -18.90 -6.83 0.33
N PRO A 28 -20.01 -7.17 1.03
CA PRO A 28 -21.32 -6.61 0.71
C PRO A 28 -21.50 -5.16 1.17
N ARG A 29 -20.62 -4.63 2.01
CA ARG A 29 -20.75 -3.27 2.57
C ARG A 29 -19.86 -2.26 1.86
N ALA A 30 -18.73 -2.69 1.27
CA ALA A 30 -17.75 -1.79 0.69
C ALA A 30 -18.15 -1.28 -0.71
N ASP A 31 -18.00 0.02 -0.93
CA ASP A 31 -18.11 0.66 -2.25
C ASP A 31 -16.75 0.68 -2.96
N ILE A 32 -15.66 0.78 -2.18
CA ILE A 32 -14.28 0.75 -2.66
C ILE A 32 -13.51 -0.25 -1.80
N ILE A 33 -12.80 -1.17 -2.44
CA ILE A 33 -11.92 -2.14 -1.80
C ILE A 33 -10.49 -1.84 -2.20
N THR A 34 -9.59 -1.71 -1.23
CA THR A 34 -8.17 -1.49 -1.45
C THR A 34 -7.34 -2.51 -0.70
N LEU A 35 -6.38 -3.12 -1.41
CA LEU A 35 -5.56 -4.22 -0.89
C LEU A 35 -4.21 -3.69 -0.44
N HIS A 36 -3.87 -3.94 0.84
CA HIS A 36 -2.61 -3.51 1.47
C HIS A 36 -1.91 -4.63 2.26
N CYS A 37 -2.42 -5.87 2.16
CA CYS A 37 -1.87 -7.02 2.87
C CYS A 37 -0.64 -7.60 2.17
N ASN A 38 0.19 -8.30 2.94
CA ASN A 38 1.25 -9.14 2.39
C ASN A 38 0.64 -10.37 1.68
N LEU A 39 1.32 -10.86 0.66
CA LEU A 39 0.97 -12.13 0.03
C LEU A 39 1.36 -13.30 0.93
N THR A 40 0.42 -14.21 1.14
CA THR A 40 0.62 -15.50 1.81
C THR A 40 -0.07 -16.61 1.01
N PRO A 41 0.25 -17.88 1.24
CA PRO A 41 -0.45 -18.99 0.56
C PRO A 41 -1.97 -18.93 0.76
N GLU A 42 -2.42 -18.50 1.95
CA GLU A 42 -3.82 -18.50 2.37
C GLU A 42 -4.65 -17.39 1.69
N ASN A 43 -4.01 -16.27 1.30
CA ASN A 43 -4.70 -15.14 0.67
C ASN A 43 -4.43 -15.02 -0.83
N THR A 44 -3.72 -15.98 -1.41
CA THR A 44 -3.54 -16.05 -2.87
C THR A 44 -4.89 -16.23 -3.54
N GLY A 45 -5.22 -15.36 -4.50
CA GLY A 45 -6.50 -15.38 -5.19
C GLY A 45 -7.70 -15.04 -4.29
N MET A 46 -7.49 -14.24 -3.23
CA MET A 46 -8.58 -13.86 -2.33
C MET A 46 -9.68 -13.04 -3.02
N ILE A 47 -9.33 -12.32 -4.08
CA ILE A 47 -10.29 -11.67 -4.97
C ILE A 47 -10.48 -12.55 -6.20
N ASN A 48 -11.53 -13.33 -6.19
CA ASN A 48 -11.92 -14.31 -7.21
C ASN A 48 -13.43 -14.20 -7.48
N LYS A 49 -13.94 -15.01 -8.37
CA LYS A 49 -15.35 -15.02 -8.75
C LYS A 49 -16.31 -15.11 -7.56
N ASP A 50 -16.01 -15.95 -6.56
CA ASP A 50 -16.88 -16.16 -5.40
C ASP A 50 -16.88 -14.94 -4.47
N SER A 51 -15.72 -14.33 -4.22
CA SER A 51 -15.62 -13.10 -3.43
C SER A 51 -16.25 -11.91 -4.15
N ILE A 52 -16.04 -11.80 -5.48
CA ILE A 52 -16.64 -10.74 -6.32
C ILE A 52 -18.16 -10.86 -6.34
N ALA A 53 -18.72 -12.08 -6.35
CA ALA A 53 -20.17 -12.28 -6.30
C ALA A 53 -20.80 -11.69 -5.02
N LYS A 54 -20.08 -11.69 -3.89
CA LYS A 54 -20.52 -11.12 -2.61
C LYS A 54 -20.41 -9.61 -2.54
N MET A 55 -19.65 -8.96 -3.44
CA MET A 55 -19.43 -7.53 -3.46
C MET A 55 -20.65 -6.79 -4.00
N LYS A 56 -20.72 -5.48 -3.71
CA LYS A 56 -21.73 -4.60 -4.33
C LYS A 56 -21.54 -4.51 -5.85
N ASP A 57 -22.63 -4.30 -6.55
CA ASP A 57 -22.59 -3.94 -7.97
C ASP A 57 -21.97 -2.55 -8.10
N GLY A 58 -21.04 -2.40 -9.05
CA GLY A 58 -20.33 -1.16 -9.25
C GLY A 58 -19.17 -0.92 -8.26
N VAL A 59 -18.70 -1.93 -7.54
CA VAL A 59 -17.55 -1.82 -6.63
C VAL A 59 -16.30 -1.36 -7.38
N ILE A 60 -15.46 -0.59 -6.70
CA ILE A 60 -14.14 -0.17 -7.19
C ILE A 60 -13.07 -0.99 -6.48
N LEU A 61 -12.16 -1.61 -7.23
CA LEU A 61 -11.04 -2.36 -6.70
C LEU A 61 -9.73 -1.61 -6.91
N ILE A 62 -8.90 -1.51 -5.87
CA ILE A 62 -7.54 -0.95 -5.96
C ILE A 62 -6.56 -1.98 -5.40
N ASN A 63 -5.57 -2.38 -6.22
CA ASN A 63 -4.51 -3.27 -5.79
C ASN A 63 -3.14 -2.65 -6.07
N ASN A 64 -2.46 -2.23 -5.02
CA ASN A 64 -1.07 -1.78 -5.04
C ASN A 64 -0.20 -2.62 -4.08
N ALA A 65 -0.65 -3.81 -3.72
CA ALA A 65 0.04 -4.72 -2.82
C ALA A 65 0.79 -5.82 -3.60
N ARG A 66 0.08 -6.85 -4.08
CA ARG A 66 0.64 -7.96 -4.88
C ARG A 66 -0.38 -8.45 -5.90
N GLY A 67 0.08 -8.77 -7.12
CA GLY A 67 -0.78 -9.23 -8.20
C GLY A 67 -1.49 -10.54 -7.89
N GLN A 68 -0.82 -11.46 -7.21
CA GLN A 68 -1.34 -12.80 -6.86
C GLN A 68 -2.50 -12.78 -5.84
N LEU A 69 -2.84 -11.62 -5.26
CA LEU A 69 -4.02 -11.47 -4.39
C LEU A 69 -5.33 -11.54 -5.17
N ILE A 70 -5.29 -11.33 -6.48
CA ILE A 70 -6.47 -11.34 -7.34
C ILE A 70 -6.37 -12.45 -8.38
N ASP A 71 -7.51 -13.00 -8.79
CA ASP A 71 -7.61 -13.73 -10.05
C ASP A 71 -7.87 -12.74 -11.19
N GLU A 72 -6.90 -12.64 -12.10
CA GLU A 72 -6.92 -11.63 -13.18
C GLU A 72 -8.04 -11.87 -14.19
N GLN A 73 -8.41 -13.14 -14.45
CA GLN A 73 -9.50 -13.47 -15.35
C GLN A 73 -10.86 -13.11 -14.74
N ASP A 74 -11.07 -13.46 -13.47
CA ASP A 74 -12.33 -13.17 -12.76
C ASP A 74 -12.55 -11.65 -12.62
N VAL A 75 -11.48 -10.89 -12.36
CA VAL A 75 -11.54 -9.42 -12.30
C VAL A 75 -11.84 -8.83 -13.68
N ALA A 76 -11.21 -9.34 -14.75
CA ALA A 76 -11.49 -8.88 -16.12
C ALA A 76 -12.95 -9.16 -16.52
N ASP A 77 -13.47 -10.33 -16.21
CA ASP A 77 -14.86 -10.71 -16.46
C ASP A 77 -15.83 -9.83 -15.68
N ALA A 78 -15.54 -9.53 -14.41
CA ALA A 78 -16.35 -8.66 -13.56
C ALA A 78 -16.40 -7.22 -14.08
N LEU A 79 -15.30 -6.70 -14.61
CA LEU A 79 -15.23 -5.39 -15.25
C LEU A 79 -16.05 -5.37 -16.56
N ASN A 80 -15.93 -6.41 -17.38
CA ASN A 80 -16.61 -6.50 -18.65
C ASN A 80 -18.12 -6.64 -18.54
N CYS A 81 -18.61 -7.36 -17.52
CA CYS A 81 -20.05 -7.51 -17.24
C CYS A 81 -20.65 -6.37 -16.41
N GLY A 82 -19.81 -5.45 -15.87
CA GLY A 82 -20.28 -4.29 -15.08
C GLY A 82 -20.53 -4.59 -13.60
N LYS A 83 -20.20 -5.79 -13.11
CA LYS A 83 -20.23 -6.11 -11.67
C LYS A 83 -19.23 -5.25 -10.89
N MET A 84 -18.08 -4.99 -11.50
CA MET A 84 -17.05 -4.06 -11.02
C MET A 84 -17.02 -2.83 -11.92
N ALA A 85 -17.06 -1.63 -11.34
CA ALA A 85 -17.09 -0.39 -12.12
C ALA A 85 -15.70 -0.02 -12.65
N VAL A 86 -14.67 -0.14 -11.82
CA VAL A 86 -13.28 0.26 -12.11
C VAL A 86 -12.32 -0.64 -11.34
N ALA A 87 -11.20 -0.99 -11.96
CA ALA A 87 -10.04 -1.54 -11.26
C ALA A 87 -8.80 -0.67 -11.49
N GLY A 88 -8.11 -0.30 -10.41
CA GLY A 88 -6.81 0.37 -10.41
C GLY A 88 -5.74 -0.60 -9.89
N LEU A 89 -4.85 -1.06 -10.76
CA LEU A 89 -3.89 -2.12 -10.47
C LEU A 89 -2.47 -1.62 -10.71
N ASP A 90 -1.65 -1.52 -9.67
CA ASP A 90 -0.24 -1.20 -9.79
C ASP A 90 0.63 -2.46 -9.91
N VAL A 91 0.04 -3.61 -9.68
CA VAL A 91 0.69 -4.93 -9.66
C VAL A 91 -0.14 -5.94 -10.44
N VAL A 92 0.55 -6.88 -11.10
CA VAL A 92 -0.05 -7.99 -11.85
C VAL A 92 0.59 -9.31 -11.44
N TYR A 93 -0.06 -10.43 -11.78
CA TYR A 93 0.39 -11.77 -11.37
C TYR A 93 1.82 -12.06 -11.84
N THR A 94 2.13 -11.72 -13.09
CA THR A 94 3.46 -11.86 -13.69
C THR A 94 3.97 -10.50 -14.15
N GLU A 95 5.09 -10.06 -13.60
CA GLU A 95 5.75 -8.81 -13.95
C GLU A 95 7.06 -9.07 -14.73
N PRO A 96 7.28 -8.43 -15.89
CA PRO A 96 6.38 -7.48 -16.57
C PRO A 96 5.11 -8.15 -17.11
N ILE A 97 4.04 -7.35 -17.26
CA ILE A 97 2.75 -7.83 -17.76
C ILE A 97 2.88 -8.53 -19.12
N ARG A 98 2.23 -9.68 -19.27
CA ARG A 98 2.25 -10.43 -20.50
C ARG A 98 1.22 -9.87 -21.51
N ALA A 99 1.52 -9.98 -22.81
CA ALA A 99 0.65 -9.48 -23.85
C ALA A 99 -0.72 -10.21 -23.92
N ASP A 100 -0.81 -11.42 -23.40
CA ASP A 100 -2.01 -12.24 -23.32
C ASP A 100 -2.84 -12.02 -22.05
N ASN A 101 -2.40 -11.12 -21.15
CA ASN A 101 -3.09 -10.86 -19.89
C ASN A 101 -4.51 -10.31 -20.13
N PRO A 102 -5.56 -10.93 -19.49
CA PRO A 102 -6.96 -10.56 -19.72
C PRO A 102 -7.28 -9.12 -19.31
N LEU A 103 -6.57 -8.58 -18.33
CA LEU A 103 -6.76 -7.22 -17.82
C LEU A 103 -6.48 -6.15 -18.86
N LEU A 104 -5.60 -6.42 -19.86
CA LEU A 104 -5.29 -5.47 -20.93
C LEU A 104 -6.47 -5.17 -21.85
N LYS A 105 -7.45 -6.08 -21.90
CA LYS A 105 -8.67 -5.96 -22.72
C LYS A 105 -9.91 -5.63 -21.88
N ALA A 106 -9.77 -5.60 -20.56
CA ALA A 106 -10.88 -5.34 -19.65
C ALA A 106 -11.29 -3.86 -19.70
N LYS A 107 -12.60 -3.60 -19.62
CA LYS A 107 -13.14 -2.23 -19.55
C LYS A 107 -12.76 -1.60 -18.21
N ASN A 108 -12.49 -0.29 -18.22
CA ASN A 108 -12.24 0.50 -17.01
C ASN A 108 -11.13 -0.10 -16.11
N CYS A 109 -10.14 -0.76 -16.69
CA CYS A 109 -8.97 -1.25 -15.98
C CYS A 109 -7.80 -0.28 -16.19
N ILE A 110 -7.28 0.29 -15.12
CA ILE A 110 -6.09 1.15 -15.13
C ILE A 110 -4.95 0.34 -14.56
N ILE A 111 -3.89 0.15 -15.34
CA ILE A 111 -2.70 -0.60 -14.92
C ILE A 111 -1.49 0.32 -14.94
N THR A 112 -0.73 0.31 -13.85
CA THR A 112 0.55 1.02 -13.75
C THR A 112 1.68 0.01 -13.48
N PRO A 113 2.93 0.29 -13.93
CA PRO A 113 4.01 -0.69 -13.90
C PRO A 113 4.73 -0.74 -12.54
N HIS A 114 4.00 -1.08 -11.47
CA HIS A 114 4.49 -1.24 -10.09
C HIS A 114 5.28 -0.01 -9.59
N ILE A 115 4.65 1.15 -9.70
CA ILE A 115 5.26 2.46 -9.42
C ILE A 115 4.60 3.24 -8.27
N SER A 116 3.73 2.63 -7.48
CA SER A 116 3.09 3.28 -6.33
C SER A 116 4.09 3.84 -5.30
N TRP A 117 5.31 3.32 -5.28
CA TRP A 117 6.42 3.81 -4.47
C TRP A 117 7.16 5.01 -5.07
N ALA A 118 6.96 5.31 -6.36
CA ALA A 118 7.77 6.25 -7.14
C ALA A 118 7.62 7.75 -6.80
N PRO A 119 6.52 8.25 -6.19
CA PRO A 119 6.43 9.65 -5.80
C PRO A 119 7.63 10.07 -4.94
N LYS A 120 8.15 11.28 -5.17
CA LYS A 120 9.33 11.81 -4.49
C LYS A 120 9.20 11.74 -2.96
N GLU A 121 8.03 12.08 -2.44
CA GLU A 121 7.71 12.06 -1.01
C GLU A 121 7.70 10.63 -0.44
N SER A 122 7.20 9.68 -1.20
CA SER A 122 7.19 8.26 -0.81
C SER A 122 8.60 7.70 -0.78
N ARG A 123 9.40 7.94 -1.81
CA ARG A 123 10.81 7.54 -1.86
C ARG A 123 11.61 8.15 -0.71
N GLN A 124 11.41 9.43 -0.41
CA GLN A 124 12.09 10.08 0.70
C GLN A 124 11.72 9.43 2.03
N ARG A 125 10.43 9.11 2.26
CA ARG A 125 9.97 8.40 3.48
C ARG A 125 10.57 7.01 3.59
N ILE A 126 10.64 6.26 2.50
CA ILE A 126 11.28 4.93 2.48
C ILE A 126 12.75 5.06 2.85
N MET A 127 13.49 6.00 2.25
CA MET A 127 14.90 6.23 2.54
C MET A 127 15.12 6.63 4.01
N ASP A 128 14.32 7.55 4.54
CA ASP A 128 14.41 8.01 5.93
C ASP A 128 14.08 6.87 6.90
N THR A 129 13.08 6.05 6.61
CA THR A 129 12.68 4.90 7.42
C THR A 129 13.73 3.79 7.36
N SER A 130 14.25 3.49 6.18
CA SER A 130 15.28 2.46 5.99
C SER A 130 16.59 2.88 6.67
N ALA A 131 17.01 4.14 6.50
CA ALA A 131 18.18 4.67 7.19
C ALA A 131 18.00 4.61 8.73
N ALA A 132 16.82 4.96 9.24
CA ALA A 132 16.53 4.88 10.67
C ALA A 132 16.53 3.43 11.18
N ARG A 133 16.00 2.47 10.41
CA ARG A 133 16.01 1.03 10.76
C ARG A 133 17.39 0.39 10.63
N CYS A 134 18.13 0.69 9.57
CA CYS A 134 19.52 0.21 9.42
C CYS A 134 20.42 0.72 10.54
N ILE A 135 20.19 1.94 11.03
CA ILE A 135 20.92 2.49 12.17
C ILE A 135 20.46 1.82 13.48
N SER A 136 19.23 1.28 13.55
CA SER A 136 18.65 0.84 14.83
C SER A 136 18.85 -0.64 15.17
N THR A 137 18.93 -1.60 14.23
CA THR A 137 18.84 -2.99 14.70
C THR A 137 19.67 -4.05 13.93
N ALA A 138 19.76 -4.06 12.62
CA ALA A 138 20.36 -5.19 11.90
C ALA A 138 21.81 -4.95 11.48
N MET A 139 22.14 -3.81 10.91
CA MET A 139 23.52 -3.46 10.54
C MET A 139 24.38 -3.16 11.77
N PHE A 140 23.79 -2.67 12.83
CA PHE A 140 24.49 -2.37 14.08
C PHE A 140 24.96 -3.65 14.77
N SER A 141 24.17 -4.71 14.75
CA SER A 141 24.55 -6.01 15.31
C SER A 141 25.62 -6.72 14.48
N LEU A 142 25.64 -6.49 13.15
CA LEU A 142 26.65 -7.09 12.25
C LEU A 142 27.95 -6.31 12.21
N LEU A 143 27.90 -4.97 12.29
CA LEU A 143 29.09 -4.11 12.21
C LEU A 143 29.71 -3.77 13.58
N CYS A 144 28.94 -3.86 14.66
CA CYS A 144 29.38 -3.59 16.01
C CYS A 144 28.81 -4.61 17.00
N PRO A 145 29.35 -5.85 17.00
CA PRO A 145 28.88 -6.90 17.91
C PRO A 145 29.09 -6.59 19.39
N ASN A 146 29.88 -5.55 19.71
CA ASN A 146 30.12 -5.11 21.08
C ASN A 146 29.52 -3.72 21.36
N PRO A 147 28.40 -3.64 22.14
CA PRO A 147 27.76 -2.36 22.45
C PRO A 147 28.61 -1.41 23.31
N ARG A 148 29.75 -1.87 23.84
CA ARG A 148 30.72 -1.05 24.59
C ARG A 148 31.84 -0.49 23.73
N SER A 149 31.89 -0.78 22.41
CA SER A 149 32.91 -0.26 21.51
C SER A 149 32.83 1.26 21.38
N LYS A 150 33.97 1.93 21.23
CA LYS A 150 34.05 3.38 20.99
C LYS A 150 33.31 3.80 19.72
N LEU A 151 33.22 2.91 18.74
CA LEU A 151 32.50 3.11 17.48
C LEU A 151 30.98 3.15 17.70
N TRP A 152 30.46 2.23 18.53
CA TRP A 152 29.05 2.19 18.94
C TRP A 152 28.63 3.49 19.63
N GLN A 153 29.41 3.97 20.61
CA GLN A 153 29.13 5.22 21.33
C GLN A 153 29.17 6.46 20.40
N LYS A 154 30.05 6.47 19.40
CA LYS A 154 30.17 7.57 18.43
C LYS A 154 28.97 7.61 17.47
N CYS A 155 28.46 6.48 17.02
CA CYS A 155 27.28 6.39 16.16
C CYS A 155 25.97 6.70 16.91
N SER A 156 25.80 6.18 18.14
CA SER A 156 24.62 6.48 18.96
C SER A 156 24.49 7.98 19.29
N ARG A 157 25.62 8.66 19.57
CA ARG A 157 25.64 10.12 19.81
C ARG A 157 25.34 10.93 18.54
N ARG A 158 25.66 10.45 17.33
CA ARG A 158 25.26 11.11 16.06
C ARG A 158 23.77 10.97 15.78
N SER A 159 23.16 9.85 16.10
CA SER A 159 21.72 9.60 15.94
C SER A 159 20.89 10.54 16.83
N THR A 160 21.25 10.72 18.09
CA THR A 160 20.57 11.64 19.03
C THR A 160 20.73 13.13 18.64
N ARG A 161 21.90 13.52 18.10
CA ARG A 161 22.10 14.92 17.64
C ARG A 161 21.31 15.27 16.35
N ARG A 162 21.04 14.31 15.46
CA ARG A 162 20.19 14.54 14.27
C ARG A 162 18.71 14.70 14.62
N ARG A 163 18.21 14.07 15.69
CA ARG A 163 16.83 14.28 16.17
C ARG A 163 16.60 15.68 16.74
N ALA A 164 17.63 16.36 17.27
CA ALA A 164 17.52 17.68 17.85
C ALA A 164 17.51 18.85 16.83
N LYS A 165 17.85 18.62 15.56
CA LYS A 165 17.78 19.63 14.49
C LYS A 165 16.53 19.43 13.61
N LYS A 166 15.33 19.52 14.19
CA LYS A 166 14.10 19.76 13.42
C LYS A 166 14.15 21.18 12.89
N ARG A 167 14.25 21.33 11.57
CA ARG A 167 14.10 22.61 10.87
C ARG A 167 12.71 23.20 11.19
N PRO A 168 12.58 24.49 11.45
CA PRO A 168 11.28 25.13 11.61
C PRO A 168 10.47 24.98 10.30
N ALA A 169 9.18 24.72 10.45
CA ALA A 169 8.25 24.58 9.35
C ALA A 169 8.26 25.88 8.51
N ARG A 170 8.63 25.78 7.23
CA ARG A 170 8.43 26.88 6.27
C ARG A 170 6.92 27.11 6.14
N ARG A 171 6.44 28.28 6.58
CA ARG A 171 5.08 28.76 6.27
C ARG A 171 4.91 28.78 4.74
N ARG A 172 4.00 27.97 4.22
CA ARG A 172 3.57 28.05 2.83
C ARG A 172 2.80 29.36 2.67
N LYS A 173 3.19 30.21 1.70
CA LYS A 173 2.38 31.35 1.27
C LYS A 173 1.06 30.82 0.71
N PRO A 174 -0.08 31.48 0.98
CA PRO A 174 -1.34 31.08 0.35
C PRO A 174 -1.25 31.32 -1.16
N TRP A 175 -1.83 30.41 -1.91
CA TRP A 175 -1.96 30.46 -3.37
C TRP A 175 -2.89 31.64 -3.74
N SER A 176 -2.45 32.57 -4.62
CA SER A 176 -3.29 33.62 -5.19
C SER A 176 -3.67 33.22 -6.63
N PRO A 177 -4.96 33.28 -7.00
CA PRO A 177 -5.38 32.98 -8.36
C PRO A 177 -5.25 34.24 -9.25
N SER A 178 -4.07 34.46 -9.80
CA SER A 178 -3.88 35.45 -10.84
C SER A 178 -2.84 34.95 -11.81
N CYS A 179 -3.27 34.10 -12.76
CA CYS A 179 -2.73 33.88 -14.09
C CYS A 179 -3.65 32.89 -14.80
N ALA A 180 -4.71 33.42 -15.38
CA ALA A 180 -5.33 32.80 -16.55
C ALA A 180 -5.12 33.74 -17.74
N PRO A 181 -4.88 33.20 -18.94
CA PRO A 181 -4.70 33.98 -20.16
C PRO A 181 -5.99 34.63 -20.61
#